data_798aadae845cbc255bd10ab811b27366
#
_entry.id   798aadae845cbc255bd10ab811b27366
#
_cell.length_a   1.000
_cell.length_b   1.000
_cell.length_c   1.000
_cell.angle_alpha   90.00
_cell.angle_beta   90.00
_cell.angle_gamma   90.00
#
_symmetry.space_group_name_H-M   'P 1'
#
loop_
_entity.id
_entity.type
_entity.pdbx_description
1 polymer ?
#
loop_
_entity_poly.entity_id
_entity_poly.type
_entity_poly.pdbx_seq_one_letter_code
_entity_poly.pdbx_strand_id
1 'polypeptide(L)'
;MMSEPAGETVFDAVGRDWDDIAAAVRDSGEDHIVVNMGPQHPSTHGVLRLILEIDGETVTEARCGIGYLHTGIEKNLEYRNWTQGVTFVTRMDYLAPFHNETAYCLGVEKLLGIEDLVPERAQVVRVMLMELNRISSHLVALATGGMELGATTPMLFGFRERELILDVFETITGLRMNHSYIRPGGLSQDLPDEAVPMIRDLLAVLPARLADLEALFTDNPIFISRTRDIGCLDLTGCMALGVTGPILRSTGLPYDLRRAEPYCGYETYEFDIVTAEGSDCYARYLVRIGEMRESLKIVEQCLDRLRPGPVMVQDGKIAWPSKLRLGPDGLGNSPDHIRHIMGESMEGLIHHFKLVTEGIRVPAGQVYIGVESPRGELGVHLVSDGGTRPYRVHYRDPSFTNLQAVAAMCEGGMVSDVIAAVASIDPVMGGVDR
;
A
#
# COMPACT_ATOMS: atom_id res chain seq x y z
N MET A 1 -21.78 -46.37 27.78
CA MET A 1 -21.19 -45.07 28.03
C MET A 1 -20.51 -44.69 26.72
N MET A 2 -21.15 -43.87 25.93
CA MET A 2 -20.57 -43.30 24.73
C MET A 2 -19.73 -42.07 25.18
N SER A 3 -18.45 -42.07 24.91
CA SER A 3 -17.58 -40.95 25.12
C SER A 3 -18.08 -39.80 24.23
N GLU A 4 -18.40 -38.66 24.81
CA GLU A 4 -18.60 -37.43 24.07
C GLU A 4 -17.34 -37.16 23.24
N PRO A 5 -17.50 -36.71 21.98
CA PRO A 5 -16.34 -36.26 21.20
C PRO A 5 -15.73 -35.07 21.93
N ALA A 6 -14.41 -35.07 22.09
CA ALA A 6 -13.65 -33.96 22.60
C ALA A 6 -14.06 -32.72 21.76
N GLY A 7 -14.69 -31.76 22.42
CA GLY A 7 -15.14 -30.54 21.75
C GLY A 7 -13.93 -29.82 21.18
N GLU A 8 -13.99 -29.47 19.91
CA GLU A 8 -13.04 -28.54 19.32
C GLU A 8 -12.96 -27.27 20.20
N THR A 9 -11.83 -27.08 20.85
CA THR A 9 -11.58 -25.89 21.63
C THR A 9 -11.29 -24.78 20.63
N VAL A 10 -12.33 -24.08 20.18
CA VAL A 10 -12.16 -22.88 19.36
C VAL A 10 -11.56 -21.80 20.25
N PHE A 11 -10.27 -21.51 20.08
CA PHE A 11 -9.61 -20.41 20.75
C PHE A 11 -9.97 -19.12 20.04
N ASP A 12 -10.86 -18.34 20.62
CA ASP A 12 -11.10 -16.95 20.20
C ASP A 12 -9.97 -16.09 20.78
N ALA A 13 -8.97 -15.81 19.94
CA ALA A 13 -7.79 -15.05 20.32
C ALA A 13 -8.07 -13.54 20.50
N VAL A 14 -9.25 -13.09 20.13
CA VAL A 14 -9.68 -11.70 20.25
C VAL A 14 -10.31 -11.49 21.63
N GLY A 15 -9.59 -10.79 22.51
CA GLY A 15 -10.13 -10.32 23.79
C GLY A 15 -10.06 -11.31 24.96
N ARG A 16 -9.45 -12.49 24.80
CA ARG A 16 -9.17 -13.38 25.94
C ARG A 16 -7.82 -13.06 26.57
N ASP A 17 -7.81 -13.09 27.90
CA ASP A 17 -6.58 -12.91 28.64
C ASP A 17 -5.61 -14.09 28.37
N TRP A 18 -4.32 -13.82 28.42
CA TRP A 18 -3.26 -14.83 28.28
C TRP A 18 -3.44 -16.03 29.20
N ASP A 19 -3.86 -15.76 30.43
CA ASP A 19 -4.03 -16.80 31.46
C ASP A 19 -5.13 -17.81 31.08
N ASP A 20 -6.20 -17.38 30.40
CA ASP A 20 -7.28 -18.27 29.94
C ASP A 20 -6.80 -19.18 28.80
N ILE A 21 -5.98 -18.66 27.89
CA ILE A 21 -5.40 -19.44 26.78
C ILE A 21 -4.39 -20.45 27.33
N ALA A 22 -3.52 -20.02 28.24
CA ALA A 22 -2.52 -20.88 28.87
C ALA A 22 -3.16 -21.96 29.80
N ALA A 23 -4.31 -21.67 30.39
CA ALA A 23 -5.07 -22.65 31.18
C ALA A 23 -5.69 -23.73 30.29
N ALA A 24 -6.29 -23.37 29.17
CA ALA A 24 -6.91 -24.27 28.23
C ALA A 24 -5.90 -25.27 27.62
N VAL A 25 -4.66 -24.81 27.32
CA VAL A 25 -3.59 -25.68 26.83
C VAL A 25 -3.08 -26.64 27.92
N ARG A 26 -2.95 -26.20 29.18
CA ARG A 26 -2.59 -27.05 30.30
C ARG A 26 -3.61 -28.15 30.58
N ASP A 27 -4.89 -27.87 30.36
CA ASP A 27 -5.98 -28.80 30.56
C ASP A 27 -6.09 -29.86 29.42
N SER A 28 -5.52 -29.57 28.22
CA SER A 28 -5.52 -30.49 27.09
C SER A 28 -4.64 -31.72 27.32
N GLY A 29 -3.69 -31.65 28.25
CA GLY A 29 -2.80 -32.78 28.61
C GLY A 29 -1.76 -33.14 27.55
N GLU A 30 -1.55 -32.28 26.57
CA GLU A 30 -0.53 -32.40 25.54
C GLU A 30 0.70 -31.55 25.91
N ASP A 31 1.91 -32.04 25.58
CA ASP A 31 3.18 -31.31 25.87
C ASP A 31 3.42 -30.09 24.95
N HIS A 32 2.34 -29.44 24.45
CA HIS A 32 2.41 -28.28 23.59
C HIS A 32 2.61 -27.03 24.42
N ILE A 33 3.43 -26.11 23.88
CA ILE A 33 3.67 -24.76 24.47
C ILE A 33 3.03 -23.72 23.60
N VAL A 34 2.24 -22.83 24.21
CA VAL A 34 1.71 -21.66 23.51
C VAL A 34 2.63 -20.47 23.75
N VAL A 35 3.14 -19.91 22.66
CA VAL A 35 4.00 -18.71 22.67
C VAL A 35 3.22 -17.55 22.07
N ASN A 36 3.21 -16.43 22.78
CA ASN A 36 2.63 -15.19 22.30
C ASN A 36 3.74 -14.21 21.89
N MET A 37 3.89 -13.97 20.60
CA MET A 37 4.86 -13.04 20.03
C MET A 37 4.17 -11.73 19.61
N GLY A 38 4.57 -10.60 20.21
CA GLY A 38 3.94 -9.30 19.98
C GLY A 38 2.69 -9.06 20.87
N PRO A 39 1.97 -7.94 20.69
CA PRO A 39 2.14 -6.94 19.62
C PRO A 39 3.43 -6.12 19.71
N GLN A 40 3.99 -5.91 20.89
CA GLN A 40 5.24 -5.15 21.05
C GLN A 40 6.45 -6.06 20.79
N HIS A 41 6.75 -6.30 19.52
CA HIS A 41 7.94 -7.03 19.08
C HIS A 41 8.40 -6.50 17.73
N PRO A 42 9.70 -6.34 17.45
CA PRO A 42 10.18 -5.85 16.17
C PRO A 42 9.67 -6.66 14.98
N SER A 43 9.75 -7.98 15.06
CA SER A 43 9.34 -8.89 13.97
C SER A 43 7.83 -8.98 13.75
N THR A 44 7.02 -8.36 14.60
CA THR A 44 5.56 -8.24 14.45
C THR A 44 5.14 -6.81 14.09
N HIS A 45 6.06 -6.03 13.54
CA HIS A 45 5.83 -4.62 13.14
C HIS A 45 5.27 -3.73 14.27
N GLY A 46 5.43 -4.16 15.53
CA GLY A 46 5.01 -3.43 16.73
C GLY A 46 3.53 -3.53 17.11
N VAL A 47 2.68 -4.08 16.25
CA VAL A 47 1.21 -4.10 16.42
C VAL A 47 0.52 -5.38 15.93
N LEU A 48 1.26 -6.35 15.41
CA LEU A 48 0.73 -7.68 15.10
C LEU A 48 0.96 -8.62 16.29
N ARG A 49 -0.06 -9.33 16.71
CA ARG A 49 0.05 -10.42 17.68
C ARG A 49 0.08 -11.75 16.94
N LEU A 50 1.11 -12.55 17.19
CA LEU A 50 1.18 -13.93 16.72
C LEU A 50 1.04 -14.86 17.91
N ILE A 51 0.10 -15.78 17.84
CA ILE A 51 -0.08 -16.85 18.81
C ILE A 51 0.37 -18.12 18.12
N LEU A 52 1.42 -18.73 18.65
CA LEU A 52 2.03 -19.94 18.11
C LEU A 52 1.84 -21.06 19.11
N GLU A 53 1.32 -22.17 18.65
CA GLU A 53 1.37 -23.44 19.35
C GLU A 53 2.54 -24.24 18.82
N ILE A 54 3.39 -24.73 19.73
CA ILE A 54 4.64 -25.38 19.36
C ILE A 54 4.81 -26.69 20.07
N ASP A 55 5.32 -27.68 19.33
CA ASP A 55 5.83 -28.95 19.85
C ASP A 55 7.35 -28.97 19.67
N GLY A 56 8.09 -28.82 20.76
CA GLY A 56 9.53 -28.59 20.71
C GLY A 56 9.91 -27.31 19.96
N GLU A 57 10.46 -27.43 18.76
CA GLU A 57 10.84 -26.32 17.87
C GLU A 57 9.87 -26.21 16.67
N THR A 58 8.89 -27.11 16.54
CA THR A 58 7.96 -27.15 15.41
C THR A 58 6.69 -26.38 15.73
N VAL A 59 6.25 -25.53 14.81
CA VAL A 59 4.97 -24.82 14.90
C VAL A 59 3.85 -25.76 14.48
N THR A 60 2.93 -26.07 15.39
CA THR A 60 1.76 -26.91 15.12
C THR A 60 0.56 -26.07 14.67
N GLU A 61 0.42 -24.85 15.22
CA GLU A 61 -0.61 -23.90 14.82
C GLU A 61 -0.09 -22.45 14.91
N ALA A 62 -0.49 -21.61 13.97
CA ALA A 62 -0.17 -20.19 13.95
C ALA A 62 -1.44 -19.35 13.75
N ARG A 63 -1.68 -18.39 14.64
CA ARG A 63 -2.83 -17.47 14.59
C ARG A 63 -2.38 -16.03 14.65
N CYS A 64 -2.97 -15.19 13.79
CA CYS A 64 -2.73 -13.75 13.77
C CYS A 64 -3.84 -13.02 14.54
N GLY A 65 -3.46 -12.25 15.56
CA GLY A 65 -4.32 -11.28 16.24
C GLY A 65 -4.07 -9.88 15.70
N ILE A 66 -5.11 -9.26 15.13
CA ILE A 66 -5.05 -7.92 14.52
C ILE A 66 -5.98 -6.97 15.27
N GLY A 67 -5.98 -5.67 14.90
CA GLY A 67 -6.85 -4.64 15.46
C GLY A 67 -6.14 -3.65 16.39
N TYR A 68 -4.87 -3.86 16.72
CA TYR A 68 -4.13 -2.96 17.61
C TYR A 68 -3.80 -1.60 16.98
N LEU A 69 -3.96 -1.46 15.66
CA LEU A 69 -3.81 -0.21 14.92
C LEU A 69 -5.13 0.23 14.25
N HIS A 70 -6.26 -0.31 14.69
CA HIS A 70 -7.56 0.06 14.13
C HIS A 70 -7.94 1.49 14.51
N THR A 71 -8.07 2.36 13.52
CA THR A 71 -8.39 3.78 13.68
C THR A 71 -9.74 4.17 13.06
N GLY A 72 -10.45 3.21 12.48
CA GLY A 72 -11.76 3.41 11.87
C GLY A 72 -11.71 4.31 10.63
N ILE A 73 -10.67 4.19 9.80
CA ILE A 73 -10.47 5.04 8.61
C ILE A 73 -11.67 4.95 7.67
N GLU A 74 -12.16 3.74 7.36
CA GLU A 74 -13.32 3.57 6.48
C GLU A 74 -14.55 4.31 7.01
N LYS A 75 -14.80 4.24 8.32
CA LYS A 75 -15.91 4.94 8.96
C LYS A 75 -15.72 6.45 8.99
N ASN A 76 -14.49 6.91 9.21
CA ASN A 76 -14.14 8.33 9.14
C ASN A 76 -14.35 8.92 7.74
N LEU A 77 -14.09 8.15 6.68
CA LEU A 77 -14.33 8.57 5.30
C LEU A 77 -15.81 8.87 5.03
N GLU A 78 -16.74 8.16 5.65
CA GLU A 78 -18.18 8.40 5.53
C GLU A 78 -18.64 9.75 6.15
N TYR A 79 -17.83 10.32 7.05
CA TYR A 79 -18.09 11.64 7.66
C TYR A 79 -17.39 12.80 6.97
N ARG A 80 -16.44 12.51 6.09
CA ARG A 80 -15.65 13.52 5.35
C ARG A 80 -16.22 13.72 3.95
N ASN A 81 -16.04 14.92 3.40
CA ASN A 81 -16.38 15.11 1.99
C ASN A 81 -15.36 14.36 1.08
N TRP A 82 -15.76 14.14 -0.17
CA TRP A 82 -14.98 13.37 -1.13
C TRP A 82 -13.51 13.86 -1.29
N THR A 83 -13.28 15.16 -1.22
CA THR A 83 -11.92 15.72 -1.32
C THR A 83 -11.11 15.51 -0.04
N GLN A 84 -11.75 15.70 1.14
CA GLN A 84 -11.09 15.50 2.42
C GLN A 84 -10.74 14.02 2.67
N GLY A 85 -11.49 13.10 2.09
CA GLY A 85 -11.24 11.66 2.21
C GLY A 85 -9.83 11.27 1.80
N VAL A 86 -9.24 11.95 0.81
CA VAL A 86 -7.87 11.67 0.35
C VAL A 86 -6.85 11.72 1.50
N THR A 87 -7.02 12.61 2.47
CA THR A 87 -6.09 12.72 3.61
C THR A 87 -6.14 11.52 4.56
N PHE A 88 -7.24 10.79 4.58
CA PHE A 88 -7.41 9.61 5.45
C PHE A 88 -6.87 8.34 4.79
N VAL A 89 -7.09 8.17 3.48
CA VAL A 89 -6.66 6.96 2.77
C VAL A 89 -5.14 6.79 2.75
N THR A 90 -4.38 7.89 2.78
CA THR A 90 -2.91 7.85 2.83
C THR A 90 -2.35 7.17 4.06
N ARG A 91 -3.16 7.03 5.12
CA ARG A 91 -2.75 6.48 6.41
C ARG A 91 -3.01 4.98 6.56
N MET A 92 -3.63 4.36 5.56
CA MET A 92 -3.81 2.90 5.54
C MET A 92 -2.47 2.22 5.25
N ASP A 93 -2.11 1.99 4.01
CA ASP A 93 -0.75 1.59 3.68
C ASP A 93 0.14 2.84 3.65
N TYR A 94 0.68 3.22 4.80
CA TYR A 94 1.50 4.42 4.95
C TYR A 94 2.86 4.34 4.25
N LEU A 95 3.29 3.16 3.78
CA LEU A 95 4.49 3.00 2.94
C LEU A 95 4.18 3.18 1.45
N ALA A 96 2.91 3.07 1.06
CA ALA A 96 2.46 3.23 -0.33
C ALA A 96 1.31 4.26 -0.48
N PRO A 97 1.42 5.48 0.10
CA PRO A 97 0.31 6.45 0.14
C PRO A 97 -0.19 6.85 -1.24
N PHE A 98 0.66 6.98 -2.25
CA PHE A 98 0.23 7.33 -3.61
C PHE A 98 -0.66 6.27 -4.25
N HIS A 99 -0.48 4.99 -3.93
CA HIS A 99 -1.38 3.94 -4.41
C HIS A 99 -2.77 4.04 -3.77
N ASN A 100 -2.83 4.34 -2.46
CA ASN A 100 -4.09 4.56 -1.76
C ASN A 100 -4.86 5.76 -2.32
N GLU A 101 -4.13 6.88 -2.55
CA GLU A 101 -4.70 8.09 -3.15
C GLU A 101 -5.23 7.80 -4.55
N THR A 102 -4.45 7.09 -5.37
CA THR A 102 -4.83 6.77 -6.75
C THR A 102 -6.07 5.89 -6.79
N ALA A 103 -6.13 4.82 -5.99
CA ALA A 103 -7.30 3.94 -5.95
C ALA A 103 -8.58 4.72 -5.61
N TYR A 104 -8.51 5.57 -4.57
CA TYR A 104 -9.63 6.41 -4.16
C TYR A 104 -10.04 7.41 -5.24
N CYS A 105 -9.07 8.13 -5.80
CA CYS A 105 -9.33 9.17 -6.80
C CYS A 105 -9.91 8.59 -8.09
N LEU A 106 -9.40 7.46 -8.58
CA LEU A 106 -9.96 6.75 -9.74
C LEU A 106 -11.40 6.32 -9.48
N GLY A 107 -11.72 5.85 -8.27
CA GLY A 107 -13.08 5.49 -7.89
C GLY A 107 -14.03 6.69 -7.92
N VAL A 108 -13.61 7.84 -7.38
CA VAL A 108 -14.39 9.09 -7.42
C VAL A 108 -14.53 9.61 -8.85
N GLU A 109 -13.46 9.57 -9.66
CA GLU A 109 -13.46 9.98 -11.06
C GLU A 109 -14.45 9.15 -11.89
N LYS A 110 -14.49 7.83 -11.65
CA LYS A 110 -15.43 6.93 -12.31
C LYS A 110 -16.89 7.20 -11.94
N LEU A 111 -17.16 7.47 -10.66
CA LEU A 111 -18.50 7.90 -10.20
C LEU A 111 -18.92 9.23 -10.82
N LEU A 112 -17.97 10.14 -11.03
CA LEU A 112 -18.21 11.43 -11.69
C LEU A 112 -18.29 11.33 -13.23
N GLY A 113 -17.84 10.22 -13.83
CA GLY A 113 -17.75 10.06 -15.27
C GLY A 113 -16.73 10.98 -15.93
N ILE A 114 -15.59 11.21 -15.28
CA ILE A 114 -14.52 12.11 -15.76
C ILE A 114 -13.18 11.41 -15.96
N GLU A 115 -13.13 10.10 -15.87
CA GLU A 115 -11.91 9.31 -16.00
C GLU A 115 -11.14 9.62 -17.29
N ASP A 116 -11.86 9.78 -18.42
CA ASP A 116 -11.27 10.12 -19.71
C ASP A 116 -10.89 11.59 -19.86
N LEU A 117 -11.29 12.43 -18.91
CA LEU A 117 -11.02 13.87 -18.94
C LEU A 117 -9.79 14.26 -18.12
N VAL A 118 -9.23 13.32 -17.35
CA VAL A 118 -8.02 13.58 -16.54
C VAL A 118 -6.84 13.86 -17.48
N PRO A 119 -6.16 15.00 -17.34
CA PRO A 119 -5.07 15.37 -18.24
C PRO A 119 -3.94 14.33 -18.27
N GLU A 120 -3.39 14.07 -19.48
CA GLU A 120 -2.27 13.14 -19.68
C GLU A 120 -1.07 13.46 -18.75
N ARG A 121 -0.74 14.76 -18.59
CA ARG A 121 0.31 15.20 -17.67
C ARG A 121 0.06 14.70 -16.23
N ALA A 122 -1.17 14.79 -15.75
CA ALA A 122 -1.53 14.34 -14.42
C ALA A 122 -1.40 12.81 -14.31
N GLN A 123 -1.80 12.07 -15.33
CA GLN A 123 -1.67 10.60 -15.36
C GLN A 123 -0.20 10.18 -15.34
N VAL A 124 0.66 10.81 -16.15
CA VAL A 124 2.12 10.54 -16.17
C VAL A 124 2.75 10.81 -14.80
N VAL A 125 2.40 11.91 -14.15
CA VAL A 125 2.91 12.22 -12.80
C VAL A 125 2.42 11.22 -11.76
N ARG A 126 1.13 10.79 -11.83
CA ARG A 126 0.61 9.74 -10.94
C ARG A 126 1.40 8.44 -11.08
N VAL A 127 1.64 7.97 -12.30
CA VAL A 127 2.43 6.77 -12.57
C VAL A 127 3.85 6.91 -12.03
N MET A 128 4.50 8.02 -12.31
CA MET A 128 5.86 8.30 -11.84
C MET A 128 5.96 8.25 -10.31
N LEU A 129 5.03 8.88 -9.61
CA LEU A 129 5.01 8.87 -8.14
C LEU A 129 4.67 7.50 -7.55
N MET A 130 3.74 6.76 -8.16
CA MET A 130 3.44 5.39 -7.74
C MET A 130 4.64 4.47 -7.89
N GLU A 131 5.38 4.55 -8.99
CA GLU A 131 6.54 3.68 -9.20
C GLU A 131 7.73 4.07 -8.31
N LEU A 132 8.00 5.34 -8.08
CA LEU A 132 8.96 5.78 -7.05
C LEU A 132 8.53 5.28 -5.65
N ASN A 133 7.25 5.33 -5.36
CA ASN A 133 6.71 4.85 -4.09
C ASN A 133 6.81 3.31 -3.97
N ARG A 134 6.66 2.56 -5.07
CA ARG A 134 6.91 1.11 -5.11
C ARG A 134 8.35 0.79 -4.75
N ILE A 135 9.32 1.49 -5.35
CA ILE A 135 10.76 1.35 -5.02
C ILE A 135 10.98 1.64 -3.54
N SER A 136 10.47 2.77 -3.04
CA SER A 136 10.60 3.18 -1.64
C SER A 136 10.02 2.14 -0.68
N SER A 137 8.89 1.53 -1.03
CA SER A 137 8.22 0.49 -0.22
C SER A 137 9.02 -0.83 -0.21
N HIS A 138 9.49 -1.28 -1.37
CA HIS A 138 10.31 -2.49 -1.46
C HIS A 138 11.66 -2.34 -0.76
N LEU A 139 12.26 -1.15 -0.77
CA LEU A 139 13.47 -0.86 0.01
C LEU A 139 13.24 -1.06 1.51
N VAL A 140 12.07 -0.64 2.05
CA VAL A 140 11.73 -0.90 3.45
C VAL A 140 11.55 -2.39 3.70
N ALA A 141 10.80 -3.09 2.84
CA ALA A 141 10.57 -4.53 2.98
C ALA A 141 11.87 -5.33 3.05
N LEU A 142 12.83 -5.03 2.16
CA LEU A 142 14.13 -5.71 2.14
C LEU A 142 15.02 -5.28 3.32
N ALA A 143 15.01 -4.01 3.66
CA ALA A 143 15.80 -3.46 4.77
C ALA A 143 15.38 -4.06 6.11
N THR A 144 14.08 -4.06 6.40
CA THR A 144 13.52 -4.62 7.65
C THR A 144 13.61 -6.14 7.67
N GLY A 145 13.31 -6.82 6.56
CA GLY A 145 13.44 -8.27 6.46
C GLY A 145 14.89 -8.74 6.68
N GLY A 146 15.89 -8.00 6.18
CA GLY A 146 17.30 -8.26 6.48
C GLY A 146 17.62 -8.09 7.96
N MET A 147 17.11 -7.05 8.59
CA MET A 147 17.30 -6.80 10.02
C MET A 147 16.67 -7.90 10.88
N GLU A 148 15.50 -8.38 10.52
CA GLU A 148 14.80 -9.46 11.22
C GLU A 148 15.57 -10.79 11.16
N LEU A 149 16.33 -11.01 10.09
CA LEU A 149 17.27 -12.14 9.96
C LEU A 149 18.66 -11.86 10.58
N GLY A 150 18.82 -10.73 11.30
CA GLY A 150 20.04 -10.37 12.03
C GLY A 150 21.05 -9.53 11.23
N ALA A 151 20.72 -9.11 10.00
CA ALA A 151 21.59 -8.30 9.15
C ALA A 151 21.23 -6.81 9.24
N THR A 152 22.02 -6.00 9.97
CA THR A 152 21.77 -4.56 10.12
C THR A 152 22.23 -3.71 8.95
N THR A 153 23.25 -4.12 8.20
CA THR A 153 23.80 -3.37 7.07
C THR A 153 22.77 -3.12 5.95
N PRO A 154 21.98 -4.12 5.51
CA PRO A 154 20.91 -3.90 4.54
C PRO A 154 19.87 -2.87 4.98
N MET A 155 19.56 -2.80 6.28
CA MET A 155 18.67 -1.78 6.82
C MET A 155 19.23 -0.38 6.60
N LEU A 156 20.50 -0.15 6.92
CA LEU A 156 21.14 1.15 6.74
C LEU A 156 21.18 1.55 5.26
N PHE A 157 21.49 0.62 4.37
CA PHE A 157 21.53 0.88 2.92
C PHE A 157 20.12 1.16 2.37
N GLY A 158 19.15 0.31 2.67
CA GLY A 158 17.78 0.50 2.18
C GLY A 158 17.16 1.83 2.63
N PHE A 159 17.36 2.21 3.89
CA PHE A 159 16.85 3.50 4.38
C PHE A 159 17.61 4.70 3.82
N ARG A 160 18.92 4.59 3.56
CA ARG A 160 19.70 5.63 2.88
C ARG A 160 19.14 5.93 1.49
N GLU A 161 18.85 4.91 0.69
CA GLU A 161 18.29 5.08 -0.65
C GLU A 161 16.83 5.57 -0.61
N ARG A 162 16.08 5.07 0.38
CA ARG A 162 14.71 5.54 0.60
C ARG A 162 14.65 7.02 0.93
N GLU A 163 15.58 7.55 1.71
CA GLU A 163 15.64 8.98 2.05
C GLU A 163 15.72 9.86 0.78
N LEU A 164 16.51 9.48 -0.21
CA LEU A 164 16.59 10.23 -1.48
C LEU A 164 15.22 10.30 -2.19
N ILE A 165 14.42 9.23 -2.11
CA ILE A 165 13.06 9.22 -2.69
C ILE A 165 12.12 10.10 -1.86
N LEU A 166 12.24 10.07 -0.52
CA LEU A 166 11.42 10.91 0.36
C LEU A 166 11.72 12.40 0.18
N ASP A 167 12.97 12.78 -0.10
CA ASP A 167 13.35 14.17 -0.41
C ASP A 167 12.68 14.65 -1.71
N VAL A 168 12.60 13.77 -2.73
CA VAL A 168 11.82 14.05 -3.96
C VAL A 168 10.33 14.25 -3.62
N PHE A 169 9.75 13.39 -2.79
CA PHE A 169 8.35 13.51 -2.39
C PHE A 169 8.10 14.79 -1.61
N GLU A 170 8.98 15.15 -0.69
CA GLU A 170 8.87 16.40 0.07
C GLU A 170 8.96 17.63 -0.84
N THR A 171 9.86 17.63 -1.81
CA THR A 171 9.99 18.71 -2.80
C THR A 171 8.71 18.86 -3.62
N ILE A 172 8.08 17.75 -4.05
CA ILE A 172 6.87 17.80 -4.89
C ILE A 172 5.62 18.13 -4.08
N THR A 173 5.49 17.57 -2.89
CA THR A 173 4.21 17.57 -2.16
C THR A 173 4.24 18.42 -0.88
N GLY A 174 5.42 18.78 -0.40
CA GLY A 174 5.64 19.43 0.89
C GLY A 174 5.66 18.44 2.08
N LEU A 175 5.50 17.13 1.83
CA LEU A 175 5.46 16.10 2.85
C LEU A 175 6.30 14.89 2.43
N ARG A 176 7.02 14.31 3.37
CA ARG A 176 7.81 13.08 3.16
C ARG A 176 6.92 11.85 2.99
N MET A 177 5.79 11.80 3.70
CA MET A 177 4.81 10.71 3.70
C MET A 177 3.40 11.29 3.85
N ASN A 178 2.36 10.49 3.53
CA ASN A 178 0.95 10.86 3.66
C ASN A 178 0.59 12.15 2.89
N HIS A 179 0.95 12.19 1.64
CA HIS A 179 1.07 13.39 0.80
C HIS A 179 -0.25 14.08 0.48
N SER A 180 -1.32 13.32 0.22
CA SER A 180 -2.62 13.87 -0.22
C SER A 180 -2.49 14.76 -1.49
N TYR A 181 -1.59 14.35 -2.39
CA TYR A 181 -1.21 15.10 -3.58
C TYR A 181 -2.06 14.74 -4.80
N ILE A 182 -2.36 13.45 -4.98
CA ILE A 182 -3.29 12.99 -6.01
C ILE A 182 -4.70 13.34 -5.57
N ARG A 183 -5.46 13.98 -6.46
CA ARG A 183 -6.82 14.44 -6.18
C ARG A 183 -7.78 13.94 -7.25
N PRO A 184 -9.07 13.79 -6.93
CA PRO A 184 -10.06 13.51 -7.95
C PRO A 184 -9.99 14.54 -9.08
N GLY A 185 -9.81 14.09 -10.31
CA GLY A 185 -9.67 14.93 -11.50
C GLY A 185 -8.23 15.34 -11.84
N GLY A 186 -7.22 14.92 -11.07
CA GLY A 186 -5.82 15.24 -11.38
C GLY A 186 -4.89 15.27 -10.16
N LEU A 187 -4.18 16.38 -10.00
CA LEU A 187 -3.18 16.63 -8.95
C LEU A 187 -3.50 17.92 -8.19
N SER A 188 -3.01 18.05 -6.96
CA SER A 188 -3.20 19.26 -6.16
C SER A 188 -2.42 20.48 -6.68
N GLN A 189 -1.29 20.25 -7.33
CA GLN A 189 -0.40 21.23 -7.94
C GLN A 189 0.49 20.57 -8.99
N ASP A 190 1.11 21.35 -9.85
CA ASP A 190 2.09 20.85 -10.82
C ASP A 190 3.44 20.53 -10.14
N LEU A 191 4.30 19.83 -10.86
CA LEU A 191 5.66 19.56 -10.40
C LEU A 191 6.46 20.87 -10.32
N PRO A 192 7.20 21.10 -9.22
CA PRO A 192 8.15 22.21 -9.15
C PRO A 192 9.35 21.97 -10.09
N ASP A 193 9.99 23.04 -10.50
CA ASP A 193 11.09 23.00 -11.48
C ASP A 193 12.27 22.12 -11.01
N GLU A 194 12.49 22.01 -9.70
CA GLU A 194 13.55 21.23 -9.08
C GLU A 194 13.28 19.72 -9.12
N ALA A 195 12.02 19.29 -9.25
CA ALA A 195 11.65 17.87 -9.13
C ALA A 195 12.25 17.02 -10.24
N VAL A 196 12.20 17.47 -11.50
CA VAL A 196 12.71 16.69 -12.65
C VAL A 196 14.23 16.49 -12.58
N PRO A 197 15.06 17.50 -12.30
CA PRO A 197 16.49 17.28 -12.02
C PRO A 197 16.73 16.29 -10.88
N MET A 198 16.07 16.42 -9.74
CA MET A 198 16.24 15.51 -8.60
C MET A 198 15.91 14.05 -8.96
N ILE A 199 14.83 13.82 -9.71
CA ILE A 199 14.48 12.45 -10.16
C ILE A 199 15.53 11.91 -11.14
N ARG A 200 16.08 12.73 -12.03
CA ARG A 200 17.17 12.30 -12.92
C ARG A 200 18.44 11.90 -12.16
N ASP A 201 18.81 12.68 -11.16
CA ASP A 201 19.95 12.36 -10.28
C ASP A 201 19.70 11.06 -9.51
N LEU A 202 18.46 10.86 -9.02
CA LEU A 202 18.05 9.62 -8.37
C LEU A 202 18.17 8.40 -9.32
N LEU A 203 17.67 8.51 -10.56
CA LEU A 203 17.77 7.45 -11.57
C LEU A 203 19.22 7.12 -11.94
N ALA A 204 20.11 8.08 -11.90
CA ALA A 204 21.54 7.86 -12.17
C ALA A 204 22.24 7.07 -11.05
N VAL A 205 21.76 7.19 -9.80
CA VAL A 205 22.41 6.60 -8.62
C VAL A 205 21.78 5.25 -8.23
N LEU A 206 20.44 5.13 -8.28
CA LEU A 206 19.72 3.97 -7.75
C LEU A 206 20.13 2.61 -8.36
N PRO A 207 20.39 2.45 -9.68
CA PRO A 207 20.75 1.14 -10.22
C PRO A 207 22.01 0.55 -9.57
N ALA A 208 23.04 1.36 -9.34
CA ALA A 208 24.26 0.93 -8.67
C ALA A 208 24.00 0.61 -7.18
N ARG A 209 23.16 1.40 -6.52
CA ARG A 209 22.79 1.19 -5.13
C ARG A 209 21.95 -0.06 -4.90
N LEU A 210 21.04 -0.37 -5.83
CA LEU A 210 20.30 -1.63 -5.80
C LEU A 210 21.24 -2.83 -6.00
N ALA A 211 22.23 -2.73 -6.88
CA ALA A 211 23.26 -3.77 -7.05
C ALA A 211 24.09 -3.98 -5.76
N ASP A 212 24.45 -2.91 -5.04
CA ASP A 212 25.10 -3.00 -3.72
C ASP A 212 24.21 -3.74 -2.71
N LEU A 213 22.91 -3.46 -2.70
CA LEU A 213 21.96 -4.14 -1.81
C LEU A 213 21.81 -5.62 -2.17
N GLU A 214 21.72 -5.95 -3.47
CA GLU A 214 21.67 -7.34 -3.95
C GLU A 214 22.91 -8.13 -3.56
N ALA A 215 24.08 -7.54 -3.64
CA ALA A 215 25.33 -8.19 -3.25
C ALA A 215 25.36 -8.61 -1.77
N LEU A 216 24.55 -7.98 -0.91
CA LEU A 216 24.39 -8.37 0.49
C LEU A 216 23.47 -9.58 0.68
N PHE A 217 22.56 -9.84 -0.27
CA PHE A 217 21.49 -10.84 -0.11
C PHE A 217 21.62 -12.02 -1.08
N THR A 218 21.66 -11.74 -2.39
CA THR A 218 21.40 -12.73 -3.45
C THR A 218 22.28 -13.97 -3.37
N ASP A 219 23.59 -13.79 -3.19
CA ASP A 219 24.54 -14.90 -3.10
C ASP A 219 25.03 -15.17 -1.66
N ASN A 220 24.38 -14.55 -0.67
CA ASN A 220 24.74 -14.74 0.71
C ASN A 220 24.22 -16.11 1.21
N PRO A 221 25.12 -17.05 1.57
CA PRO A 221 24.70 -18.40 1.95
C PRO A 221 23.83 -18.42 3.23
N ILE A 222 24.01 -17.46 4.14
CA ILE A 222 23.18 -17.34 5.35
C ILE A 222 21.77 -16.92 4.95
N PHE A 223 21.64 -15.88 4.11
CA PHE A 223 20.35 -15.41 3.64
C PHE A 223 19.61 -16.51 2.85
N ILE A 224 20.31 -17.19 1.94
CA ILE A 224 19.75 -18.29 1.17
C ILE A 224 19.25 -19.40 2.10
N SER A 225 20.06 -19.83 3.09
CA SER A 225 19.67 -20.89 4.01
C SER A 225 18.51 -20.53 4.92
N ARG A 226 18.27 -19.23 5.14
CA ARG A 226 17.19 -18.70 5.99
C ARG A 226 15.93 -18.31 5.20
N THR A 227 15.91 -18.44 3.88
CA THR A 227 14.80 -17.96 3.04
C THR A 227 14.38 -18.96 1.97
N ARG A 228 15.29 -19.81 1.47
CA ARG A 228 14.97 -20.83 0.46
C ARG A 228 14.26 -22.00 1.11
N ASP A 229 13.19 -22.48 0.48
CA ASP A 229 12.31 -23.55 0.95
C ASP A 229 11.62 -23.22 2.30
N ILE A 230 11.59 -21.94 2.72
CA ILE A 230 10.96 -21.47 3.94
C ILE A 230 9.74 -20.62 3.60
N GLY A 231 8.64 -20.82 4.35
CA GLY A 231 7.39 -20.10 4.16
C GLY A 231 6.80 -20.32 2.77
N CYS A 232 6.84 -21.53 2.27
CA CYS A 232 6.33 -21.87 0.94
C CYS A 232 4.80 -21.73 0.90
N LEU A 233 4.31 -21.10 -0.19
CA LEU A 233 2.90 -21.03 -0.52
C LEU A 233 2.73 -21.21 -2.03
N ASP A 234 2.22 -22.34 -2.44
CA ASP A 234 2.03 -22.68 -3.85
C ASP A 234 0.92 -21.85 -4.51
N LEU A 235 0.78 -21.98 -5.83
CA LEU A 235 -0.24 -21.27 -6.59
C LEU A 235 -1.66 -21.61 -6.10
N THR A 236 -1.91 -22.87 -5.73
CA THR A 236 -3.22 -23.31 -5.25
C THR A 236 -3.58 -22.63 -3.94
N GLY A 237 -2.64 -22.56 -3.00
CA GLY A 237 -2.79 -21.86 -1.74
C GLY A 237 -2.99 -20.35 -1.94
N CYS A 238 -2.21 -19.71 -2.84
CA CYS A 238 -2.40 -18.32 -3.18
C CYS A 238 -3.81 -18.02 -3.71
N MET A 239 -4.31 -18.89 -4.61
CA MET A 239 -5.65 -18.72 -5.18
C MET A 239 -6.75 -18.97 -4.15
N ALA A 240 -6.61 -19.98 -3.31
CA ALA A 240 -7.59 -20.31 -2.27
C ALA A 240 -7.74 -19.20 -1.22
N LEU A 241 -6.63 -18.53 -0.88
CA LEU A 241 -6.60 -17.44 0.11
C LEU A 241 -6.78 -16.05 -0.53
N GLY A 242 -6.86 -15.95 -1.86
CA GLY A 242 -6.97 -14.67 -2.57
C GLY A 242 -5.73 -13.79 -2.44
N VAL A 243 -4.56 -14.39 -2.27
CA VAL A 243 -3.26 -13.72 -2.17
C VAL A 243 -2.86 -13.13 -3.51
N THR A 244 -2.30 -11.93 -3.51
CA THR A 244 -1.90 -11.18 -4.71
C THR A 244 -0.49 -10.58 -4.56
N GLY A 245 -0.01 -9.93 -5.61
CA GLY A 245 1.26 -9.20 -5.58
C GLY A 245 2.49 -10.11 -5.64
N PRO A 246 3.61 -9.69 -5.01
CA PRO A 246 4.87 -10.42 -5.04
C PRO A 246 4.76 -11.87 -4.56
N ILE A 247 3.85 -12.17 -3.64
CA ILE A 247 3.63 -13.54 -3.14
C ILE A 247 3.05 -14.40 -4.25
N LEU A 248 2.03 -13.94 -4.97
CA LEU A 248 1.46 -14.65 -6.10
C LEU A 248 2.48 -14.78 -7.25
N ARG A 249 3.20 -13.71 -7.57
CA ARG A 249 4.21 -13.72 -8.65
C ARG A 249 5.42 -14.62 -8.33
N SER A 250 5.69 -14.89 -7.06
CA SER A 250 6.71 -15.87 -6.66
C SER A 250 6.36 -17.32 -6.97
N THR A 251 5.09 -17.61 -7.35
CA THR A 251 4.64 -18.92 -7.82
C THR A 251 4.78 -19.13 -9.33
N GLY A 252 5.33 -18.14 -10.03
CA GLY A 252 5.45 -18.16 -11.50
C GLY A 252 4.26 -17.57 -12.26
N LEU A 253 3.14 -17.21 -11.59
CA LEU A 253 1.98 -16.62 -12.26
C LEU A 253 2.21 -15.13 -12.56
N PRO A 254 2.25 -14.71 -13.86
CA PRO A 254 2.48 -13.32 -14.24
C PRO A 254 1.18 -12.49 -14.17
N TYR A 255 0.59 -12.38 -12.98
CA TYR A 255 -0.61 -11.58 -12.75
C TYR A 255 -0.25 -10.23 -12.12
N ASP A 256 -0.63 -9.15 -12.80
CA ASP A 256 -0.39 -7.77 -12.39
C ASP A 256 -1.48 -6.88 -12.96
N LEU A 257 -2.17 -6.09 -12.13
CA LEU A 257 -3.27 -5.22 -12.54
C LEU A 257 -2.83 -4.12 -13.50
N ARG A 258 -1.56 -3.71 -13.49
CA ARG A 258 -1.02 -2.74 -14.46
C ARG A 258 -1.11 -3.24 -15.91
N ARG A 259 -1.23 -4.57 -16.09
CA ARG A 259 -1.40 -5.23 -17.40
C ARG A 259 -2.78 -5.85 -17.59
N ALA A 260 -3.36 -6.46 -16.54
CA ALA A 260 -4.64 -7.15 -16.61
C ALA A 260 -5.83 -6.16 -16.71
N GLU A 261 -5.79 -5.09 -15.92
CA GLU A 261 -6.78 -4.01 -15.90
C GLU A 261 -6.07 -2.65 -15.83
N PRO A 262 -5.48 -2.18 -16.94
CA PRO A 262 -4.63 -0.98 -16.94
C PRO A 262 -5.39 0.26 -16.48
N TYR A 263 -4.72 1.11 -15.74
CA TYR A 263 -5.19 2.40 -15.25
C TYR A 263 -4.10 3.46 -15.41
N CYS A 264 -4.46 4.74 -15.43
CA CYS A 264 -3.52 5.86 -15.61
C CYS A 264 -2.58 5.74 -16.82
N GLY A 265 -2.96 4.96 -17.85
CA GLY A 265 -2.16 4.80 -19.06
C GLY A 265 -1.02 3.77 -18.95
N TYR A 266 -1.04 2.87 -17.96
CA TYR A 266 -0.01 1.82 -17.80
C TYR A 266 0.17 0.92 -19.02
N GLU A 267 -0.87 0.73 -19.83
CA GLU A 267 -0.83 -0.05 -21.08
C GLU A 267 0.17 0.51 -22.11
N THR A 268 0.53 1.78 -21.97
CA THR A 268 1.43 2.48 -22.90
C THR A 268 2.91 2.43 -22.48
N TYR A 269 3.21 1.95 -21.27
CA TYR A 269 4.59 1.84 -20.77
C TYR A 269 5.17 0.47 -21.07
N GLU A 270 6.47 0.42 -21.33
CA GLU A 270 7.20 -0.81 -21.53
C GLU A 270 7.83 -1.27 -20.21
N PHE A 271 7.38 -2.41 -19.71
CA PHE A 271 7.93 -3.09 -18.53
C PHE A 271 7.54 -4.57 -18.54
N ASP A 272 8.30 -5.40 -17.87
CA ASP A 272 8.02 -6.82 -17.71
C ASP A 272 7.33 -7.09 -16.36
N ILE A 273 6.46 -8.11 -16.32
CA ILE A 273 5.92 -8.63 -15.07
C ILE A 273 6.99 -9.59 -14.50
N VAL A 274 7.56 -9.21 -13.38
CA VAL A 274 8.58 -10.03 -12.72
C VAL A 274 7.92 -11.20 -12.01
N THR A 275 8.39 -12.41 -12.33
CA THR A 275 7.98 -13.65 -11.67
C THR A 275 9.21 -14.43 -11.21
N ALA A 276 9.04 -15.29 -10.23
CA ALA A 276 10.02 -16.24 -9.78
C ALA A 276 9.37 -17.61 -9.57
N GLU A 277 10.13 -18.67 -9.64
CA GLU A 277 9.70 -20.04 -9.34
C GLU A 277 10.30 -20.45 -8.00
N GLY A 278 9.50 -20.93 -7.06
CA GLY A 278 9.99 -21.33 -5.72
C GLY A 278 8.93 -21.19 -4.65
N SER A 279 8.05 -20.18 -4.78
CA SER A 279 6.93 -19.94 -3.85
C SER A 279 7.35 -19.70 -2.39
N ASP A 280 8.64 -19.48 -2.13
CA ASP A 280 9.28 -19.32 -0.82
C ASP A 280 9.65 -17.85 -0.52
N CYS A 281 10.24 -17.60 0.63
CA CYS A 281 10.70 -16.27 1.02
C CYS A 281 11.77 -15.71 0.06
N TYR A 282 12.66 -16.59 -0.46
CA TYR A 282 13.70 -16.18 -1.39
C TYR A 282 13.13 -15.76 -2.75
N ALA A 283 12.17 -16.52 -3.28
CA ALA A 283 11.48 -16.15 -4.52
C ALA A 283 10.74 -14.80 -4.40
N ARG A 284 10.10 -14.53 -3.26
CA ARG A 284 9.47 -13.22 -2.99
C ARG A 284 10.47 -12.07 -2.94
N TYR A 285 11.66 -12.33 -2.38
CA TYR A 285 12.78 -11.37 -2.42
C TYR A 285 13.17 -11.05 -3.85
N LEU A 286 13.38 -12.07 -4.70
CA LEU A 286 13.77 -11.88 -6.10
C LEU A 286 12.72 -11.08 -6.90
N VAL A 287 11.44 -11.35 -6.66
CA VAL A 287 10.35 -10.58 -7.30
C VAL A 287 10.46 -9.11 -6.93
N ARG A 288 10.63 -8.77 -5.64
CA ARG A 288 10.71 -7.36 -5.20
C ARG A 288 11.92 -6.62 -5.79
N ILE A 289 13.08 -7.27 -5.86
CA ILE A 289 14.27 -6.69 -6.51
C ILE A 289 14.01 -6.43 -8.00
N GLY A 290 13.43 -7.41 -8.69
CA GLY A 290 13.09 -7.25 -10.10
C GLY A 290 12.07 -6.14 -10.33
N GLU A 291 11.03 -6.05 -9.49
CA GLU A 291 10.03 -4.98 -9.59
C GLU A 291 10.62 -3.58 -9.39
N MET A 292 11.59 -3.40 -8.50
CA MET A 292 12.28 -2.11 -8.37
C MET A 292 12.98 -1.71 -9.66
N ARG A 293 13.60 -2.65 -10.37
CA ARG A 293 14.25 -2.39 -11.65
C ARG A 293 13.27 -2.02 -12.75
N GLU A 294 12.13 -2.73 -12.82
CA GLU A 294 11.07 -2.38 -13.76
C GLU A 294 10.45 -1.03 -13.45
N SER A 295 10.28 -0.70 -12.17
CA SER A 295 9.80 0.63 -11.74
C SER A 295 10.74 1.75 -12.16
N LEU A 296 12.07 1.55 -12.10
CA LEU A 296 13.04 2.54 -12.61
C LEU A 296 12.85 2.79 -14.11
N LYS A 297 12.64 1.73 -14.92
CA LYS A 297 12.37 1.87 -16.36
C LYS A 297 11.09 2.68 -16.62
N ILE A 298 10.04 2.44 -15.83
CA ILE A 298 8.78 3.18 -15.97
C ILE A 298 8.98 4.65 -15.61
N VAL A 299 9.72 4.96 -14.52
CA VAL A 299 10.00 6.34 -14.11
C VAL A 299 10.79 7.08 -15.18
N GLU A 300 11.78 6.45 -15.81
CA GLU A 300 12.53 7.03 -16.94
C GLU A 300 11.60 7.37 -18.11
N GLN A 301 10.73 6.44 -18.52
CA GLN A 301 9.72 6.69 -19.54
C GLN A 301 8.73 7.81 -19.17
N CYS A 302 8.38 7.93 -17.88
CA CYS A 302 7.55 9.05 -17.41
C CYS A 302 8.24 10.39 -17.64
N LEU A 303 9.54 10.51 -17.33
CA LEU A 303 10.30 11.75 -17.54
C LEU A 303 10.35 12.16 -19.02
N ASP A 304 10.46 11.20 -19.94
CA ASP A 304 10.49 11.46 -21.38
C ASP A 304 9.10 11.90 -21.93
N ARG A 305 8.03 11.53 -21.23
CA ARG A 305 6.64 11.87 -21.57
C ARG A 305 6.12 13.14 -20.90
N LEU A 306 6.87 13.70 -19.93
CA LEU A 306 6.46 14.92 -19.26
C LEU A 306 6.42 16.11 -20.23
N ARG A 307 5.21 16.49 -20.66
CA ARG A 307 4.96 17.66 -21.49
C ARG A 307 4.26 18.76 -20.69
N PRO A 308 4.46 20.04 -20.99
CA PRO A 308 3.69 21.13 -20.38
C PRO A 308 2.20 20.93 -20.66
N GLY A 309 1.35 21.17 -19.66
CA GLY A 309 -0.09 21.03 -19.79
C GLY A 309 -0.80 21.17 -18.45
N PRO A 310 -2.14 21.13 -18.45
CA PRO A 310 -2.91 21.16 -17.22
C PRO A 310 -2.68 19.90 -16.39
N VAL A 311 -2.83 20.02 -15.07
CA VAL A 311 -2.72 18.91 -14.11
C VAL A 311 -4.05 18.57 -13.44
N MET A 312 -5.13 19.26 -13.81
CA MET A 312 -6.48 19.09 -13.28
C MET A 312 -7.50 19.20 -14.41
N VAL A 313 -8.57 18.42 -14.33
CA VAL A 313 -9.72 18.49 -15.25
C VAL A 313 -10.28 19.89 -15.30
N GLN A 314 -10.47 20.43 -16.51
CA GLN A 314 -10.96 21.79 -16.77
C GLN A 314 -12.40 21.80 -17.29
N ASP A 315 -13.18 20.74 -17.10
CA ASP A 315 -14.58 20.73 -17.50
C ASP A 315 -15.40 21.69 -16.64
N GLY A 316 -16.03 22.70 -17.29
CA GLY A 316 -16.88 23.67 -16.62
C GLY A 316 -18.17 23.12 -16.01
N LYS A 317 -18.53 21.87 -16.28
CA LYS A 317 -19.68 21.20 -15.69
C LYS A 317 -19.42 20.74 -14.23
N ILE A 318 -18.17 20.68 -13.81
CA ILE A 318 -17.78 20.27 -12.47
C ILE A 318 -17.24 21.47 -11.73
N ALA A 319 -17.91 21.85 -10.66
CA ALA A 319 -17.48 22.93 -9.79
C ALA A 319 -16.49 22.37 -8.74
N TRP A 320 -15.21 22.60 -8.99
CA TRP A 320 -14.15 22.27 -8.02
C TRP A 320 -13.96 23.39 -7.00
N PRO A 321 -13.50 23.07 -5.77
CA PRO A 321 -12.93 24.10 -4.88
C PRO A 321 -11.82 24.86 -5.59
N SER A 322 -11.73 26.17 -5.38
CA SER A 322 -10.84 27.06 -6.14
C SER A 322 -9.36 26.65 -6.11
N LYS A 323 -8.92 25.99 -5.05
CA LYS A 323 -7.56 25.44 -4.95
C LYS A 323 -7.26 24.33 -5.96
N LEU A 324 -8.29 23.60 -6.38
CA LEU A 324 -8.17 22.55 -7.40
C LEU A 324 -8.41 23.12 -8.80
N ARG A 325 -9.08 24.25 -8.89
CA ARG A 325 -9.30 25.01 -10.11
C ARG A 325 -8.30 26.15 -10.16
N LEU A 326 -7.09 25.83 -10.55
CA LEU A 326 -6.13 26.87 -10.93
C LEU A 326 -6.70 27.57 -12.16
N GLY A 327 -7.34 28.71 -11.93
CA GLY A 327 -7.78 29.57 -13.00
C GLY A 327 -6.59 30.12 -13.80
N PRO A 328 -6.83 30.85 -14.91
CA PRO A 328 -5.77 31.45 -15.71
C PRO A 328 -4.86 32.43 -14.93
N ASP A 329 -5.31 32.84 -13.74
CA ASP A 329 -4.55 33.72 -12.84
C ASP A 329 -3.53 32.99 -11.96
N GLY A 330 -3.58 31.63 -11.89
CA GLY A 330 -2.65 30.84 -11.11
C GLY A 330 -2.72 31.06 -9.59
N LEU A 331 -3.70 31.81 -9.07
CA LEU A 331 -3.73 32.26 -7.68
C LEU A 331 -4.25 31.16 -6.72
N GLY A 332 -4.97 30.17 -7.22
CA GLY A 332 -5.52 29.07 -6.39
C GLY A 332 -6.35 29.60 -5.22
N ASN A 333 -6.12 29.08 -4.02
CA ASN A 333 -6.73 29.52 -2.75
C ASN A 333 -5.91 30.60 -2.03
N SER A 334 -5.04 31.32 -2.73
CA SER A 334 -4.28 32.42 -2.13
C SER A 334 -5.23 33.53 -1.61
N PRO A 335 -4.79 34.33 -0.62
CA PRO A 335 -5.55 35.49 -0.18
C PRO A 335 -5.88 36.47 -1.30
N ASP A 336 -5.03 36.59 -2.31
CA ASP A 336 -5.23 37.47 -3.45
C ASP A 336 -6.34 36.94 -4.37
N HIS A 337 -6.40 35.61 -4.60
CA HIS A 337 -7.50 34.98 -5.33
C HIS A 337 -8.85 35.17 -4.63
N ILE A 338 -8.87 34.99 -3.32
CA ILE A 338 -10.09 35.21 -2.50
C ILE A 338 -10.53 36.69 -2.60
N ARG A 339 -9.61 37.67 -2.52
CA ARG A 339 -9.92 39.06 -2.68
C ARG A 339 -10.47 39.36 -4.08
N HIS A 340 -9.92 38.74 -5.10
CA HIS A 340 -10.40 38.89 -6.47
C HIS A 340 -11.85 38.38 -6.60
N ILE A 341 -12.14 37.15 -6.12
CA ILE A 341 -13.49 36.59 -6.11
C ILE A 341 -14.46 37.50 -5.33
N MET A 342 -14.06 38.00 -4.16
CA MET A 342 -14.87 38.91 -3.34
C MET A 342 -15.15 40.22 -4.05
N GLY A 343 -14.24 40.71 -4.90
CA GLY A 343 -14.41 41.94 -5.68
C GLY A 343 -15.35 41.79 -6.86
N GLU A 344 -15.52 40.57 -7.39
CA GLU A 344 -16.34 40.31 -8.57
C GLU A 344 -17.81 40.04 -8.25
N SER A 345 -18.09 39.13 -7.31
CA SER A 345 -19.49 38.85 -6.91
C SER A 345 -19.62 38.17 -5.54
N MET A 346 -20.64 38.53 -4.81
CA MET A 346 -21.01 37.92 -3.54
C MET A 346 -21.48 36.44 -3.74
N GLU A 347 -22.18 36.18 -4.82
CA GLU A 347 -22.64 34.86 -5.19
C GLU A 347 -21.46 33.91 -5.48
N GLY A 348 -20.42 34.42 -6.17
CA GLY A 348 -19.18 33.69 -6.42
C GLY A 348 -18.48 33.33 -5.12
N LEU A 349 -18.40 34.23 -4.16
CA LEU A 349 -17.85 34.00 -2.83
C LEU A 349 -18.64 32.91 -2.06
N ILE A 350 -19.98 33.01 -2.04
CA ILE A 350 -20.85 32.02 -1.36
C ILE A 350 -20.67 30.64 -2.00
N HIS A 351 -20.63 30.58 -3.32
CA HIS A 351 -20.43 29.32 -4.06
C HIS A 351 -19.07 28.70 -3.73
N HIS A 352 -18.01 29.50 -3.77
CA HIS A 352 -16.68 29.06 -3.39
C HIS A 352 -16.63 28.55 -1.93
N PHE A 353 -17.21 29.31 -0.99
CA PHE A 353 -17.31 28.91 0.42
C PHE A 353 -18.00 27.54 0.58
N LYS A 354 -19.12 27.33 -0.11
CA LYS A 354 -19.82 26.05 -0.06
C LYS A 354 -19.01 24.90 -0.62
N LEU A 355 -18.31 25.09 -1.74
CA LEU A 355 -17.46 24.06 -2.32
C LEU A 355 -16.30 23.67 -1.40
N VAL A 356 -15.70 24.64 -0.69
CA VAL A 356 -14.61 24.38 0.25
C VAL A 356 -15.10 23.68 1.51
N THR A 357 -16.28 24.05 2.04
CA THR A 357 -16.80 23.52 3.31
C THR A 357 -17.60 22.24 3.12
N GLU A 358 -18.47 22.16 2.13
CA GLU A 358 -19.36 21.03 1.88
C GLU A 358 -18.72 20.00 0.92
N GLY A 359 -17.87 20.46 -0.02
CA GLY A 359 -17.27 19.64 -1.05
C GLY A 359 -18.13 19.49 -2.30
N ILE A 360 -17.63 18.67 -3.23
CA ILE A 360 -18.32 18.35 -4.48
C ILE A 360 -19.41 17.30 -4.22
N ARG A 361 -20.47 17.32 -5.05
CA ARG A 361 -21.46 16.27 -5.10
C ARG A 361 -21.05 15.20 -6.08
N VAL A 362 -21.15 13.94 -5.69
CA VAL A 362 -20.87 12.79 -6.56
C VAL A 362 -22.19 12.09 -6.85
N PRO A 363 -22.52 11.79 -8.11
CA PRO A 363 -23.76 11.11 -8.47
C PRO A 363 -23.97 9.81 -7.69
N ALA A 364 -25.23 9.45 -7.45
CA ALA A 364 -25.57 8.17 -6.81
C ALA A 364 -25.11 7.00 -7.68
N GLY A 365 -24.44 6.05 -7.05
CA GLY A 365 -23.91 4.86 -7.71
C GLY A 365 -22.88 4.14 -6.84
N GLN A 366 -22.36 3.06 -7.39
CA GLN A 366 -21.28 2.31 -6.74
C GLN A 366 -20.22 1.91 -7.76
N VAL A 367 -18.98 1.78 -7.29
CA VAL A 367 -17.85 1.39 -8.13
C VAL A 367 -16.83 0.61 -7.30
N TYR A 368 -16.17 -0.34 -7.95
CA TYR A 368 -14.95 -0.97 -7.45
C TYR A 368 -13.79 -0.64 -8.40
N ILE A 369 -12.66 -0.27 -7.83
CA ILE A 369 -11.41 0.00 -8.54
C ILE A 369 -10.30 -0.75 -7.84
N GLY A 370 -9.50 -1.50 -8.60
CA GLY A 370 -8.27 -2.13 -8.15
C GLY A 370 -7.04 -1.42 -8.73
N VAL A 371 -5.99 -1.30 -7.95
CA VAL A 371 -4.67 -0.85 -8.39
C VAL A 371 -3.60 -1.81 -7.88
N GLU A 372 -2.52 -1.98 -8.62
CA GLU A 372 -1.39 -2.81 -8.19
C GLU A 372 -0.50 -2.03 -7.24
N SER A 373 -0.65 -2.25 -5.94
CA SER A 373 0.25 -1.70 -4.93
C SER A 373 1.52 -2.56 -4.77
N PRO A 374 2.56 -2.09 -4.06
CA PRO A 374 3.77 -2.89 -3.82
C PRO A 374 3.51 -4.25 -3.15
N ARG A 375 2.38 -4.41 -2.48
CA ARG A 375 1.98 -5.63 -1.75
C ARG A 375 0.99 -6.49 -2.50
N GLY A 376 0.43 -5.96 -3.60
CA GLY A 376 -0.54 -6.64 -4.44
C GLY A 376 -1.75 -5.76 -4.74
N GLU A 377 -2.87 -6.38 -5.06
CA GLU A 377 -4.10 -5.69 -5.39
C GLU A 377 -4.65 -4.89 -4.21
N LEU A 378 -4.62 -3.58 -4.34
CA LEU A 378 -5.32 -2.64 -3.48
C LEU A 378 -6.63 -2.26 -4.13
N GLY A 379 -7.75 -2.66 -3.55
CA GLY A 379 -9.08 -2.36 -4.08
C GLY A 379 -9.85 -1.37 -3.23
N VAL A 380 -10.64 -0.51 -3.87
CA VAL A 380 -11.57 0.38 -3.18
C VAL A 380 -12.98 0.21 -3.74
N HIS A 381 -13.94 -0.03 -2.85
CA HIS A 381 -15.36 -0.01 -3.16
C HIS A 381 -16.00 1.25 -2.59
N LEU A 382 -16.52 2.09 -3.47
CA LEU A 382 -17.16 3.35 -3.13
C LEU A 382 -18.64 3.29 -3.45
N VAL A 383 -19.47 3.78 -2.53
CA VAL A 383 -20.91 3.96 -2.72
C VAL A 383 -21.26 5.42 -2.47
N SER A 384 -21.95 6.04 -3.41
CA SER A 384 -22.50 7.39 -3.31
C SER A 384 -24.03 7.37 -3.34
N ASP A 385 -24.65 8.19 -2.52
CA ASP A 385 -26.10 8.46 -2.52
C ASP A 385 -26.48 9.75 -3.28
N GLY A 386 -25.50 10.41 -3.94
CA GLY A 386 -25.67 11.70 -4.59
C GLY A 386 -25.27 12.89 -3.70
N GLY A 387 -24.76 12.63 -2.52
CA GLY A 387 -24.32 13.63 -1.55
C GLY A 387 -22.90 14.13 -1.74
N THR A 388 -22.46 14.97 -0.81
CA THR A 388 -21.09 15.51 -0.75
C THR A 388 -20.12 14.62 0.03
N ARG A 389 -20.62 13.50 0.58
CA ARG A 389 -19.87 12.52 1.36
C ARG A 389 -20.12 11.12 0.80
N PRO A 390 -19.15 10.21 0.91
CA PRO A 390 -19.41 8.81 0.64
C PRO A 390 -20.49 8.24 1.55
N TYR A 391 -21.41 7.43 0.99
CA TYR A 391 -22.34 6.63 1.79
C TYR A 391 -21.62 5.44 2.42
N ARG A 392 -20.74 4.78 1.66
CA ARG A 392 -19.90 3.68 2.13
C ARG A 392 -18.55 3.70 1.41
N VAL A 393 -17.49 3.46 2.18
CA VAL A 393 -16.15 3.21 1.65
C VAL A 393 -15.65 1.92 2.25
N HIS A 394 -15.19 1.01 1.41
CA HIS A 394 -14.53 -0.22 1.84
C HIS A 394 -13.27 -0.44 1.04
N TYR A 395 -12.19 -0.77 1.73
CA TYR A 395 -10.90 -1.08 1.13
C TYR A 395 -10.58 -2.56 1.23
N ARG A 396 -10.21 -3.17 0.11
CA ARG A 396 -9.49 -4.43 0.07
C ARG A 396 -8.01 -4.12 0.14
N ASP A 397 -7.44 -4.24 1.32
CA ASP A 397 -5.98 -4.09 1.48
C ASP A 397 -5.29 -5.43 1.25
N PRO A 398 -4.22 -5.49 0.42
CA PRO A 398 -3.52 -6.74 0.15
C PRO A 398 -2.83 -7.29 1.40
N SER A 399 -2.35 -6.46 2.32
CA SER A 399 -1.73 -6.93 3.56
C SER A 399 -2.70 -7.72 4.43
N PHE A 400 -3.97 -7.28 4.52
CA PHE A 400 -5.01 -8.02 5.25
C PHE A 400 -5.24 -9.41 4.65
N THR A 401 -5.37 -9.47 3.32
CA THR A 401 -5.60 -10.75 2.62
C THR A 401 -4.38 -11.65 2.71
N ASN A 402 -3.17 -11.11 2.49
CA ASN A 402 -1.93 -11.86 2.49
C ASN A 402 -1.57 -12.39 3.89
N LEU A 403 -1.97 -11.68 4.96
CA LEU A 403 -1.69 -12.09 6.33
C LEU A 403 -2.39 -13.41 6.72
N GLN A 404 -3.49 -13.77 6.06
CA GLN A 404 -4.16 -15.06 6.24
C GLN A 404 -3.24 -16.25 5.86
N ALA A 405 -2.26 -16.01 4.99
CA ALA A 405 -1.33 -17.04 4.56
C ALA A 405 -0.27 -17.39 5.61
N VAL A 406 -0.13 -16.60 6.70
CA VAL A 406 0.87 -16.86 7.76
C VAL A 406 0.74 -18.27 8.34
N ALA A 407 -0.49 -18.70 8.66
CA ALA A 407 -0.73 -20.05 9.16
C ALA A 407 -0.18 -21.12 8.19
N ALA A 408 -0.62 -21.06 6.92
CA ALA A 408 -0.19 -22.01 5.90
C ALA A 408 1.33 -21.99 5.61
N MET A 409 2.00 -20.86 5.86
CA MET A 409 3.45 -20.71 5.66
C MET A 409 4.28 -21.16 6.86
N CYS A 410 3.70 -21.16 8.06
CA CYS A 410 4.44 -21.40 9.31
C CYS A 410 4.18 -22.79 9.91
N GLU A 411 2.97 -23.34 9.73
CA GLU A 411 2.60 -24.64 10.28
C GLU A 411 3.44 -25.78 9.70
N GLY A 412 3.97 -26.62 10.57
CA GLY A 412 4.93 -27.69 10.23
C GLY A 412 6.37 -27.19 10.05
N GLY A 413 6.63 -25.89 10.11
CA GLY A 413 7.96 -25.27 10.07
C GLY A 413 8.55 -25.06 11.46
N MET A 414 9.75 -24.49 11.51
CA MET A 414 10.42 -24.16 12.77
C MET A 414 10.00 -22.79 13.29
N VAL A 415 9.96 -22.59 14.61
CA VAL A 415 9.71 -21.30 15.25
C VAL A 415 10.62 -20.20 14.70
N SER A 416 11.90 -20.53 14.45
CA SER A 416 12.88 -19.62 13.87
C SER A 416 12.51 -19.11 12.47
N ASP A 417 11.69 -19.85 11.72
CA ASP A 417 11.31 -19.53 10.33
C ASP A 417 10.06 -18.66 10.26
N VAL A 418 9.27 -18.59 11.33
CA VAL A 418 8.07 -17.74 11.42
C VAL A 418 8.40 -16.30 11.11
N ILE A 419 9.53 -15.78 11.65
CA ILE A 419 9.97 -14.41 11.44
C ILE A 419 10.25 -14.15 9.96
N ALA A 420 10.96 -15.09 9.28
CA ALA A 420 11.25 -14.97 7.86
C ALA A 420 9.97 -15.04 7.00
N ALA A 421 9.04 -15.92 7.35
CA ALA A 421 7.76 -16.07 6.66
C ALA A 421 6.93 -14.77 6.76
N VAL A 422 6.77 -14.20 7.96
CA VAL A 422 6.02 -12.95 8.19
C VAL A 422 6.70 -11.78 7.49
N ALA A 423 8.02 -11.62 7.63
CA ALA A 423 8.78 -10.57 6.96
C ALA A 423 8.63 -10.64 5.43
N SER A 424 8.59 -11.85 4.86
CA SER A 424 8.44 -12.05 3.41
C SER A 424 7.10 -11.60 2.85
N ILE A 425 6.04 -11.56 3.67
CA ILE A 425 4.71 -11.05 3.32
C ILE A 425 4.74 -9.52 3.21
N ASP A 426 5.62 -8.85 3.98
CA ASP A 426 5.70 -7.39 4.08
C ASP A 426 4.37 -6.75 4.51
N PRO A 427 3.76 -7.16 5.64
CA PRO A 427 2.47 -6.63 6.05
C PRO A 427 2.60 -5.20 6.58
N VAL A 428 1.75 -4.29 6.14
CA VAL A 428 1.60 -2.96 6.72
C VAL A 428 0.33 -2.91 7.54
N MET A 429 0.51 -2.81 8.86
CA MET A 429 -0.60 -2.97 9.80
C MET A 429 -1.64 -1.85 9.73
N GLY A 430 -1.28 -0.66 9.22
CA GLY A 430 -2.26 0.39 8.95
C GLY A 430 -3.27 0.01 7.86
N GLY A 431 -2.85 -0.75 6.85
CA GLY A 431 -3.75 -1.33 5.83
C GLY A 431 -4.53 -2.53 6.36
N VAL A 432 -3.92 -3.36 7.20
CA VAL A 432 -4.58 -4.52 7.83
C VAL A 432 -5.73 -4.07 8.72
N ASP A 433 -5.49 -3.13 9.62
CA ASP A 433 -6.44 -2.73 10.65
C ASP A 433 -7.41 -1.62 10.22
N ARG A 434 -7.04 -0.74 9.25
CA ARG A 434 -7.85 0.36 8.63
C ARG A 434 -8.48 1.36 9.59
#